data_97afbd778e4466156197a07e036b3d65
#
_entry.id   97afbd778e4466156197a07e036b3d65
#
_cell.length_a   1.000
_cell.length_b   1.000
_cell.length_c   1.000
_cell.angle_alpha   90.00
_cell.angle_beta   90.00
_cell.angle_gamma   90.00
#
_symmetry.space_group_name_H-M   'P 1'
#
loop_
_entity.id
_entity.type
_entity.pdbx_description
1 polymer ?
#
loop_
_entity_poly.entity_id
_entity_poly.type
_entity_poly.pdbx_seq_one_letter_code
_entity_poly.pdbx_strand_id
1 'polypeptide(L)'
;MARILGEPRHTLAIQDPVSGSVVTLYYRGPTSEERVAYQLSAFRFEGGERRFCLGETRLKFGLEILTGFGGGDFIIAAEGGETPLDPARHPDWKERLAEDAPDLVSYLAQQVFEGMRVASRGEPEWD
;
A
#
# COMPACT_ATOMS: atom_id res chain seq x y z
N MET A 1 19.64 -6.66 -7.70
CA MET A 1 19.49 -5.30 -7.21
C MET A 1 19.51 -5.28 -5.69
N ALA A 2 20.19 -4.32 -5.11
CA ALA A 2 20.36 -4.26 -3.67
C ALA A 2 19.36 -3.30 -3.03
N ARG A 3 19.09 -3.49 -1.73
CA ARG A 3 18.29 -2.54 -0.98
C ARG A 3 19.19 -1.43 -0.46
N ILE A 4 18.80 -0.19 -0.70
CA ILE A 4 19.52 0.97 -0.17
C ILE A 4 18.99 1.29 1.22
N LEU A 5 19.85 1.17 2.22
CA LEU A 5 19.47 1.48 3.59
C LEU A 5 19.41 2.98 3.81
N GLY A 6 18.42 3.41 4.57
CA GLY A 6 18.20 4.84 4.80
C GLY A 6 17.42 5.52 3.70
N GLU A 7 16.97 4.78 2.71
CA GLU A 7 16.14 5.34 1.64
C GLU A 7 14.81 5.83 2.23
N PRO A 8 14.50 7.13 2.11
CA PRO A 8 13.27 7.65 2.72
C PRO A 8 12.01 7.29 1.95
N ARG A 9 12.16 6.84 0.70
CA ARG A 9 11.03 6.54 -0.15
C ARG A 9 11.29 5.31 -0.98
N HIS A 10 10.30 4.43 -1.01
CA HIS A 10 10.31 3.24 -1.84
C HIS A 10 9.22 3.34 -2.90
N THR A 11 9.31 2.50 -3.91
CA THR A 11 8.40 2.56 -5.06
C THR A 11 7.80 1.18 -5.31
N LEU A 12 6.49 1.15 -5.55
CA LEU A 12 5.79 -0.05 -6.00
C LEU A 12 5.04 0.29 -7.28
N ALA A 13 5.37 -0.39 -8.37
CA ALA A 13 4.67 -0.23 -9.64
C ALA A 13 3.65 -1.34 -9.78
N ILE A 14 2.40 -0.99 -10.04
CA ILE A 14 1.28 -1.92 -10.11
C ILE A 14 0.63 -1.83 -11.47
N GLN A 15 0.39 -2.98 -12.10
CA GLN A 15 -0.43 -3.04 -13.30
C GLN A 15 -1.89 -2.95 -12.87
N ASP A 16 -2.52 -1.81 -13.10
CA ASP A 16 -3.89 -1.56 -12.68
C ASP A 16 -4.87 -2.20 -13.66
N PRO A 17 -5.68 -3.17 -13.23
CA PRO A 17 -6.62 -3.82 -14.15
C PRO A 17 -7.77 -2.94 -14.56
N VAL A 18 -8.07 -1.89 -13.82
CA VAL A 18 -9.17 -0.98 -14.14
C VAL A 18 -8.81 -0.03 -15.27
N SER A 19 -7.65 0.63 -15.15
CA SER A 19 -7.22 1.59 -16.18
C SER A 19 -6.39 0.93 -17.28
N GLY A 20 -5.83 -0.23 -17.03
CA GLY A 20 -4.92 -0.89 -17.96
C GLY A 20 -3.53 -0.29 -17.99
N SER A 21 -3.25 0.66 -17.11
CA SER A 21 -1.96 1.34 -17.06
C SER A 21 -1.16 0.92 -15.84
N VAL A 22 0.12 1.31 -15.82
CA VAL A 22 0.95 1.09 -14.64
C VAL A 22 0.80 2.28 -13.72
N VAL A 23 0.45 2.00 -12.46
CA VAL A 23 0.34 3.01 -11.42
C VAL A 23 1.52 2.84 -10.49
N THR A 24 2.17 3.94 -10.13
CA THR A 24 3.33 3.93 -9.25
C THR A 24 2.94 4.53 -7.91
N LEU A 25 3.15 3.76 -6.85
CA LEU A 25 2.90 4.23 -5.49
C LEU A 25 4.23 4.41 -4.77
N TYR A 26 4.37 5.53 -4.08
CA TYR A 26 5.54 5.80 -3.25
C TYR A 26 5.18 5.57 -1.79
N TYR A 27 6.08 4.94 -1.05
CA TYR A 27 5.82 4.63 0.35
C TYR A 27 7.10 4.71 1.18
N ARG A 28 6.93 4.90 2.47
CA ARG A 28 8.03 4.79 3.42
C ARG A 28 8.05 3.41 4.02
N GLY A 29 9.21 2.96 4.47
CA GLY A 29 9.29 1.68 5.16
C GLY A 29 8.52 1.75 6.48
N PRO A 30 7.77 0.69 6.82
CA PRO A 30 7.09 0.67 8.11
C PRO A 30 8.08 0.52 9.27
N THR A 31 7.71 1.08 10.41
CA THR A 31 8.49 0.91 11.63
C THR A 31 8.24 -0.47 12.23
N SER A 32 9.10 -0.88 13.16
CA SER A 32 8.89 -2.15 13.87
C SER A 32 7.57 -2.14 14.64
N GLU A 33 7.22 -1.00 15.22
CA GLU A 33 5.96 -0.86 15.93
C GLU A 33 4.76 -1.03 15.00
N GLU A 34 4.85 -0.48 13.80
CA GLU A 34 3.81 -0.64 12.80
C GLU A 34 3.65 -2.08 12.34
N ARG A 35 4.76 -2.80 12.21
CA ARG A 35 4.70 -4.21 11.83
C ARG A 35 4.00 -5.05 12.88
N VAL A 36 4.29 -4.81 14.15
CA VAL A 36 3.62 -5.50 15.26
C VAL A 36 2.14 -5.12 15.30
N ALA A 37 1.84 -3.83 15.20
CA ALA A 37 0.47 -3.34 15.20
C ALA A 37 -0.34 -3.92 14.05
N TYR A 38 0.27 -4.08 12.89
CA TYR A 38 -0.37 -4.70 11.74
C TYR A 38 -0.80 -6.13 12.05
N GLN A 39 0.11 -6.92 12.61
CA GLN A 39 -0.20 -8.31 12.95
C GLN A 39 -1.32 -8.41 13.99
N LEU A 40 -1.27 -7.55 15.00
CA LEU A 40 -2.30 -7.54 16.03
C LEU A 40 -3.65 -7.06 15.49
N SER A 41 -3.64 -6.10 14.58
CA SER A 41 -4.86 -5.55 14.00
C SER A 41 -5.57 -6.54 13.07
N ALA A 42 -4.84 -7.46 12.46
CA ALA A 42 -5.42 -8.43 11.54
C ALA A 42 -6.41 -9.37 12.23
N PHE A 43 -6.29 -9.53 13.53
CA PHE A 43 -7.19 -10.38 14.32
C PHE A 43 -7.78 -9.58 15.46
N ARG A 44 -9.10 -9.68 15.65
CA ARG A 44 -9.81 -9.03 16.74
C ARG A 44 -10.70 -10.01 17.44
N PHE A 45 -10.99 -9.71 18.70
CA PHE A 45 -12.02 -10.43 19.45
C PHE A 45 -13.25 -9.54 19.52
N GLU A 46 -14.35 -10.04 18.98
CA GLU A 46 -15.63 -9.36 19.04
C GLU A 46 -16.68 -10.34 19.55
N GLY A 47 -17.39 -9.96 20.60
CA GLY A 47 -18.39 -10.84 21.19
C GLY A 47 -17.85 -12.17 21.68
N GLY A 48 -16.57 -12.21 22.06
CA GLY A 48 -15.90 -13.43 22.51
C GLY A 48 -15.36 -14.29 21.38
N GLU A 49 -15.52 -13.87 20.13
CA GLU A 49 -15.02 -14.63 18.99
C GLU A 49 -13.85 -13.93 18.33
N ARG A 50 -12.92 -14.73 17.83
CA ARG A 50 -11.77 -14.22 17.07
C ARG A 50 -12.23 -13.88 15.65
N ARG A 51 -12.00 -12.63 15.26
CA ARG A 51 -12.39 -12.15 13.95
C ARG A 51 -11.19 -11.76 13.11
N PHE A 52 -11.20 -12.16 11.85
CA PHE A 52 -10.14 -11.86 10.91
C PHE A 52 -10.49 -10.56 10.17
N CYS A 53 -9.69 -9.53 10.37
CA CYS A 53 -9.96 -8.18 9.84
C CYS A 53 -8.88 -7.71 8.89
N LEU A 54 -8.38 -8.59 8.03
CA LEU A 54 -7.22 -8.28 7.20
C LEU A 54 -7.49 -7.19 6.16
N GLY A 55 -8.69 -7.15 5.59
CA GLY A 55 -9.02 -6.13 4.62
C GLY A 55 -8.96 -4.72 5.19
N GLU A 56 -9.56 -4.53 6.36
CA GLU A 56 -9.53 -3.24 7.04
C GLU A 56 -8.10 -2.86 7.44
N THR A 57 -7.35 -3.84 7.92
CA THR A 57 -5.96 -3.64 8.33
C THR A 57 -5.09 -3.21 7.15
N ARG A 58 -5.22 -3.87 6.02
CA ARG A 58 -4.46 -3.53 4.83
C ARG A 58 -4.72 -2.09 4.39
N LEU A 59 -5.98 -1.69 4.34
CA LEU A 59 -6.32 -0.33 3.92
C LEU A 59 -5.76 0.70 4.88
N LYS A 60 -5.95 0.50 6.17
CA LYS A 60 -5.48 1.43 7.19
C LYS A 60 -3.97 1.61 7.14
N PHE A 61 -3.24 0.51 7.16
CA PHE A 61 -1.78 0.59 7.20
C PHE A 61 -1.17 0.98 5.86
N GLY A 62 -1.84 0.63 4.76
CA GLY A 62 -1.43 1.10 3.45
C GLY A 62 -1.49 2.62 3.35
N LEU A 63 -2.56 3.23 3.86
CA LEU A 63 -2.68 4.69 3.89
C LEU A 63 -1.61 5.33 4.76
N GLU A 64 -1.24 4.68 5.87
CA GLU A 64 -0.22 5.20 6.77
C GLU A 64 1.15 5.31 6.12
N ILE A 65 1.56 4.29 5.40
CA ILE A 65 2.89 4.28 4.78
C ILE A 65 2.93 4.95 3.41
N LEU A 66 1.79 5.17 2.79
CA LEU A 66 1.71 5.79 1.47
C LEU A 66 2.15 7.25 1.54
N THR A 67 3.15 7.63 0.73
CA THR A 67 3.68 8.98 0.73
C THR A 67 3.39 9.75 -0.54
N GLY A 68 2.97 9.07 -1.60
CA GLY A 68 2.66 9.72 -2.86
C GLY A 68 2.43 8.72 -3.97
N PHE A 69 2.37 9.23 -5.18
CA PHE A 69 2.14 8.42 -6.38
C PHE A 69 2.74 9.12 -7.59
N GLY A 70 2.85 8.40 -8.70
CA GLY A 70 3.38 8.95 -9.94
C GLY A 70 2.50 10.03 -10.50
N GLY A 71 3.10 11.09 -11.02
CA GLY A 71 2.36 12.20 -11.62
C GLY A 71 1.51 11.73 -12.79
N GLY A 72 0.23 12.09 -12.77
CA GLY A 72 -0.70 11.70 -13.81
C GLY A 72 -1.28 10.30 -13.69
N ASP A 73 -0.88 9.53 -12.66
CA ASP A 73 -1.38 8.17 -12.50
C ASP A 73 -2.84 8.13 -12.04
N PHE A 74 -3.30 9.15 -11.37
CA PHE A 74 -4.69 9.28 -10.93
C PHE A 74 -5.30 10.57 -11.46
N ILE A 75 -6.50 10.46 -11.99
CA ILE A 75 -7.21 11.56 -12.60
C ILE A 75 -8.54 11.76 -11.87
N ILE A 76 -8.86 13.00 -11.57
CA ILE A 76 -10.16 13.36 -11.02
C ILE A 76 -11.07 13.76 -12.16
N ALA A 77 -12.19 13.07 -12.30
CA ALA A 77 -13.23 13.47 -13.25
C ALA A 77 -14.14 14.49 -12.58
N ALA A 78 -14.28 15.65 -13.17
CA ALA A 78 -15.08 16.73 -12.63
C ALA A 78 -15.84 17.42 -13.76
N GLU A 79 -16.78 18.30 -13.40
CA GLU A 79 -17.61 18.99 -14.39
C GLU A 79 -16.79 19.76 -15.42
N GLY A 80 -15.67 20.33 -15.03
CA GLY A 80 -14.81 21.08 -15.93
C GLY A 80 -13.87 20.23 -16.74
N GLY A 81 -13.97 18.88 -16.66
CA GLY A 81 -13.09 17.95 -17.34
C GLY A 81 -12.26 17.14 -16.38
N GLU A 82 -11.20 16.54 -16.89
CA GLU A 82 -10.32 15.70 -16.10
C GLU A 82 -9.11 16.48 -15.60
N THR A 83 -8.78 16.30 -14.32
CA THR A 83 -7.65 16.96 -13.70
C THR A 83 -6.80 15.93 -12.98
N PRO A 84 -5.46 15.94 -13.16
CA PRO A 84 -4.61 15.02 -12.41
C PRO A 84 -4.72 15.27 -10.90
N LEU A 85 -4.81 14.18 -10.15
CA LEU A 85 -4.76 14.26 -8.69
C LEU A 85 -3.35 14.68 -8.29
N ASP A 86 -3.25 15.69 -7.43
CA ASP A 86 -1.99 16.28 -7.03
C ASP A 86 -1.99 16.49 -5.51
N PRO A 87 -1.10 15.83 -4.76
CA PRO A 87 -1.08 15.99 -3.31
C PRO A 87 -0.93 17.46 -2.85
N ALA A 88 -0.26 18.29 -3.63
CA ALA A 88 -0.08 19.69 -3.31
C ALA A 88 -1.37 20.49 -3.46
N ARG A 89 -2.22 20.12 -4.41
CA ARG A 89 -3.49 20.80 -4.68
C ARG A 89 -4.68 20.15 -3.99
N HIS A 90 -4.54 18.87 -3.66
CA HIS A 90 -5.62 18.07 -3.08
C HIS A 90 -5.12 17.45 -1.77
N PRO A 91 -5.20 18.21 -0.66
CA PRO A 91 -4.71 17.66 0.62
C PRO A 91 -5.49 16.46 1.12
N ASP A 92 -6.68 16.22 0.57
CA ASP A 92 -7.50 15.05 0.87
C ASP A 92 -7.22 13.85 -0.06
N TRP A 93 -6.06 13.84 -0.70
CA TRP A 93 -5.76 12.82 -1.70
C TRP A 93 -5.78 11.38 -1.14
N LYS A 94 -5.38 11.20 0.12
CA LYS A 94 -5.44 9.86 0.73
C LYS A 94 -6.87 9.39 0.91
N GLU A 95 -7.76 10.27 1.33
CA GLU A 95 -9.18 9.94 1.48
C GLU A 95 -9.80 9.60 0.12
N ARG A 96 -9.42 10.32 -0.92
CA ARG A 96 -9.89 10.03 -2.27
C ARG A 96 -9.44 8.66 -2.75
N LEU A 97 -8.19 8.31 -2.49
CA LEU A 97 -7.68 6.99 -2.85
C LEU A 97 -8.35 5.89 -2.02
N ALA A 98 -8.63 6.15 -0.76
CA ALA A 98 -9.32 5.17 0.08
C ALA A 98 -10.73 4.89 -0.41
N GLU A 99 -11.41 5.90 -0.96
CA GLU A 99 -12.77 5.73 -1.47
C GLU A 99 -12.79 5.10 -2.87
N ASP A 100 -11.91 5.55 -3.76
CA ASP A 100 -12.01 5.21 -5.18
C ASP A 100 -11.01 4.16 -5.64
N ALA A 101 -9.92 3.95 -4.90
CA ALA A 101 -8.90 2.96 -5.24
C ALA A 101 -8.40 2.20 -4.01
N PRO A 102 -9.32 1.70 -3.16
CA PRO A 102 -8.89 1.00 -1.95
C PRO A 102 -8.13 -0.29 -2.26
N ASP A 103 -8.38 -0.90 -3.40
CA ASP A 103 -7.68 -2.09 -3.85
C ASP A 103 -6.18 -1.84 -4.02
N LEU A 104 -5.81 -0.70 -4.59
CA LEU A 104 -4.39 -0.37 -4.80
C LEU A 104 -3.69 -0.10 -3.47
N VAL A 105 -4.34 0.62 -2.58
CA VAL A 105 -3.78 0.91 -1.25
C VAL A 105 -3.64 -0.36 -0.42
N SER A 106 -4.65 -1.22 -0.47
CA SER A 106 -4.62 -2.50 0.25
C SER A 106 -3.54 -3.41 -0.32
N TYR A 107 -3.35 -3.42 -1.62
CA TYR A 107 -2.30 -4.21 -2.25
C TYR A 107 -0.91 -3.73 -1.83
N LEU A 108 -0.74 -2.41 -1.70
CA LEU A 108 0.52 -1.85 -1.20
C LEU A 108 0.84 -2.43 0.17
N ALA A 109 -0.11 -2.39 1.10
CA ALA A 109 0.09 -2.95 2.43
C ALA A 109 0.38 -4.44 2.37
N GLN A 110 -0.34 -5.17 1.54
CA GLN A 110 -0.12 -6.60 1.39
C GLN A 110 1.30 -6.90 0.94
N GLN A 111 1.82 -6.15 -0.02
CA GLN A 111 3.18 -6.36 -0.49
C GLN A 111 4.22 -5.99 0.56
N VAL A 112 4.01 -4.89 1.26
CA VAL A 112 5.00 -4.37 2.21
C VAL A 112 5.00 -5.16 3.52
N PHE A 113 3.82 -5.45 4.07
CA PHE A 113 3.71 -6.12 5.37
C PHE A 113 3.65 -7.65 5.27
N GLU A 114 3.21 -8.19 4.14
CA GLU A 114 2.98 -9.63 4.00
C GLU A 114 3.81 -10.27 2.89
N GLY A 115 4.50 -9.48 2.10
CA GLY A 115 5.20 -9.97 0.91
C GLY A 115 6.53 -10.65 1.15
N MET A 116 7.03 -10.60 2.38
CA MET A 116 8.32 -11.20 2.68
C MET A 116 8.21 -12.71 2.75
N ARG A 117 9.09 -13.37 2.06
CA ARG A 117 9.12 -14.83 2.05
C ARG A 117 10.53 -15.34 1.82
N VAL A 118 10.75 -16.60 2.17
CA VAL A 118 12.03 -17.24 1.95
C VAL A 118 12.25 -17.42 0.45
N ALA A 119 13.41 -16.99 -0.02
CA ALA A 119 13.76 -17.18 -1.42
C ALA A 119 14.13 -18.63 -1.67
N SER A 120 13.60 -19.17 -2.76
CA SER A 120 13.99 -20.50 -3.22
C SER A 120 14.97 -20.32 -4.37
N ARG A 121 16.20 -20.74 -4.16
CA ARG A 121 17.23 -20.62 -5.19
C ARG A 121 17.57 -21.95 -5.81
N GLY A 122 16.79 -22.95 -5.49
CA GLY A 122 17.05 -24.27 -6.01
C GLY A 122 18.12 -25.02 -5.26
N GLU A 123 18.76 -24.42 -4.28
CA GLU A 123 19.69 -25.14 -3.44
C GLU A 123 19.47 -24.74 -1.99
N PRO A 124 19.31 -25.70 -1.12
CA PRO A 124 19.27 -25.46 0.31
C PRO A 124 20.68 -25.46 0.83
N GLU A 125 21.30 -24.35 0.69
CA GLU A 125 22.73 -24.25 0.97
C GLU A 125 23.07 -24.42 2.42
N TRP A 126 22.10 -24.37 3.26
CA TRP A 126 22.34 -24.59 4.68
C TRP A 126 22.06 -26.00 5.12
N ASP A 127 21.87 -26.88 4.22
CA ASP A 127 21.69 -28.28 4.64
C ASP A 127 22.85 -28.81 5.33
#